data_629b354210a213fd0d063db1e3cbae5c
#
_entry.id   629b354210a213fd0d063db1e3cbae5c
#
_cell.length_a   1.000
_cell.length_b   1.000
_cell.length_c   1.000
_cell.angle_alpha   90.00
_cell.angle_beta   90.00
_cell.angle_gamma   90.00
#
_symmetry.space_group_name_H-M   'P 1'
#
loop_
_entity.id
_entity.type
_entity.pdbx_description
1 polymer ?
#
loop_
_entity_poly.entity_id
_entity_poly.type
_entity_poly.pdbx_seq_one_letter_code
_entity_poly.pdbx_strand_id
1 'polypeptide(L)'
;MKYVGSKNRLSKELVPIIQSYITKETKGYLEPFVGGANMIDKIKHHNKIGCDIHKQLIALLKYVQNLDNELPKTISEEEYNNVKKNKDEYEDWYVGLVGFCATFGAKYFGGYARGFKEDKITMRDIPSESIRNIEKQRKNLQNIKFMCGNFLDLPKELIKNYVIYQK
;
A
#
# COMPACT_ATOMS: atom_id res chain seq x y z
N MET A 1 1.98 4.61 -2.54
CA MET A 1 1.07 3.93 -3.53
C MET A 1 -0.25 4.69 -3.63
N LYS A 2 -0.88 4.78 -4.82
CA LYS A 2 -2.28 5.24 -4.92
C LYS A 2 -3.19 4.19 -4.29
N TYR A 3 -4.18 4.60 -3.49
CA TYR A 3 -5.12 3.71 -2.81
C TYR A 3 -6.39 4.46 -2.46
N VAL A 4 -7.56 3.83 -2.62
CA VAL A 4 -8.86 4.43 -2.28
C VAL A 4 -8.90 4.75 -0.79
N GLY A 5 -9.35 5.94 -0.43
CA GLY A 5 -9.38 6.39 0.97
C GLY A 5 -8.01 6.76 1.56
N SER A 6 -6.93 6.78 0.75
CA SER A 6 -5.59 7.16 1.22
C SER A 6 -5.59 8.56 1.87
N LYS A 7 -4.98 8.67 3.04
CA LYS A 7 -4.79 9.94 3.75
C LYS A 7 -3.48 10.65 3.39
N ASN A 8 -2.83 10.23 2.29
CA ASN A 8 -1.54 10.81 1.87
C ASN A 8 -1.57 12.34 1.74
N ARG A 9 -2.68 12.91 1.25
CA ARG A 9 -2.84 14.37 1.13
C ARG A 9 -2.86 15.08 2.48
N LEU A 10 -3.43 14.43 3.50
CA LEU A 10 -3.54 14.92 4.87
C LEU A 10 -2.32 14.56 5.72
N SER A 11 -1.35 13.82 5.18
CA SER A 11 -0.24 13.30 5.96
C SER A 11 0.63 14.40 6.57
N LYS A 12 0.76 15.56 5.91
CA LYS A 12 1.52 16.70 6.44
C LYS A 12 0.93 17.24 7.76
N GLU A 13 -0.39 17.13 7.93
CA GLU A 13 -1.11 17.59 9.13
C GLU A 13 -1.21 16.46 10.15
N LEU A 14 -1.55 15.24 9.71
CA LEU A 14 -1.81 14.11 10.60
C LEU A 14 -0.54 13.51 11.21
N VAL A 15 0.55 13.44 10.46
CA VAL A 15 1.81 12.82 10.95
C VAL A 15 2.37 13.54 12.18
N PRO A 16 2.45 14.88 12.23
CA PRO A 16 2.89 15.59 13.45
C PRO A 16 1.99 15.29 14.67
N ILE A 17 0.68 15.24 14.47
CA ILE A 17 -0.30 14.93 15.52
C ILE A 17 -0.07 13.49 16.03
N ILE A 18 -0.01 12.51 15.14
CA ILE A 18 0.24 11.12 15.53
C ILE A 18 1.60 11.01 16.25
N GLN A 19 2.62 11.68 15.72
CA GLN A 19 3.97 11.62 16.26
C GLN A 19 4.05 12.22 17.68
N SER A 20 3.20 13.20 18.04
CA SER A 20 3.16 13.77 19.38
C SER A 20 2.66 12.79 20.46
N TYR A 21 1.92 11.75 20.07
CA TYR A 21 1.49 10.68 20.98
C TYR A 21 2.57 9.59 21.17
N ILE A 22 3.61 9.57 20.35
CA ILE A 22 4.71 8.61 20.46
C ILE A 22 5.73 9.14 21.46
N THR A 23 5.80 8.51 22.62
CA THR A 23 6.72 8.83 23.71
C THR A 23 7.82 7.79 23.84
N LYS A 24 8.73 7.95 24.80
CA LYS A 24 9.78 6.96 25.12
C LYS A 24 9.20 5.64 25.63
N GLU A 25 7.98 5.65 26.16
CA GLU A 25 7.28 4.49 26.71
C GLU A 25 6.47 3.75 25.65
N THR A 26 6.29 4.36 24.47
CA THR A 26 5.56 3.75 23.35
C THR A 26 6.36 2.56 22.82
N LYS A 27 5.76 1.36 22.85
CA LYS A 27 6.39 0.12 22.39
C LYS A 27 6.32 -0.09 20.89
N GLY A 28 5.37 0.57 20.21
CA GLY A 28 5.19 0.46 18.79
C GLY A 28 4.06 1.33 18.23
N TYR A 29 3.94 1.30 16.92
CA TYR A 29 2.90 1.98 16.16
C TYR A 29 2.14 0.98 15.29
N LEU A 30 0.82 1.05 15.29
CA LEU A 30 -0.05 0.12 14.56
C LEU A 30 -1.04 0.88 13.67
N GLU A 31 -1.14 0.47 12.42
CA GLU A 31 -2.27 0.77 11.53
C GLU A 31 -3.04 -0.52 11.24
N PRO A 32 -4.22 -0.74 11.85
CA PRO A 32 -5.04 -1.95 11.64
C PRO A 32 -5.72 -1.99 10.27
N PHE A 33 -5.75 -0.86 9.54
CA PHE A 33 -6.25 -0.72 8.18
C PHE A 33 -5.20 0.00 7.33
N VAL A 34 -4.05 -0.64 7.11
CA VAL A 34 -2.87 0.03 6.53
C VAL A 34 -3.09 0.51 5.10
N GLY A 35 -3.93 -0.17 4.32
CA GLY A 35 -4.20 0.17 2.93
C GLY A 35 -2.91 0.32 2.12
N GLY A 36 -2.73 1.42 1.41
CA GLY A 36 -1.52 1.70 0.62
C GLY A 36 -0.29 2.11 1.42
N ALA A 37 -0.28 1.94 2.74
CA ALA A 37 0.81 2.27 3.67
C ALA A 37 1.26 3.75 3.62
N ASN A 38 0.37 4.67 3.25
CA ASN A 38 0.71 6.07 3.00
C ASN A 38 0.80 6.95 4.27
N MET A 39 0.54 6.39 5.44
CA MET A 39 0.71 7.06 6.73
C MET A 39 1.86 6.42 7.50
N ILE A 40 1.81 5.10 7.70
CA ILE A 40 2.82 4.34 8.45
C ILE A 40 4.24 4.51 7.88
N ASP A 41 4.37 4.73 6.56
CA ASP A 41 5.65 4.98 5.90
C ASP A 41 6.33 6.30 6.31
N LYS A 42 5.59 7.21 6.97
CA LYS A 42 6.06 8.53 7.42
C LYS A 42 6.24 8.63 8.94
N ILE A 43 5.73 7.67 9.68
CA ILE A 43 5.86 7.65 11.15
C ILE A 43 7.26 7.22 11.55
N LYS A 44 7.86 8.00 12.45
CA LYS A 44 9.19 7.72 13.02
C LYS A 44 9.05 6.84 14.25
N HIS A 45 9.16 5.54 14.07
CA HIS A 45 9.26 4.55 15.13
C HIS A 45 9.94 3.29 14.59
N HIS A 46 10.77 2.63 15.41
CA HIS A 46 11.51 1.43 14.99
C HIS A 46 10.63 0.19 14.89
N ASN A 47 9.55 0.11 15.68
CA ASN A 47 8.60 -1.00 15.68
C ASN A 47 7.25 -0.51 15.12
N LYS A 48 6.97 -0.88 13.87
CA LYS A 48 5.73 -0.50 13.16
C LYS A 48 5.04 -1.72 12.60
N ILE A 49 3.72 -1.80 12.81
CA ILE A 49 2.87 -2.89 12.30
C ILE A 49 1.78 -2.28 11.43
N GLY A 50 1.71 -2.74 10.18
CA GLY A 50 0.62 -2.44 9.26
C GLY A 50 -0.21 -3.70 9.01
N CYS A 51 -1.51 -3.65 9.34
CA CYS A 51 -2.43 -4.76 9.14
C CYS A 51 -3.49 -4.40 8.10
N ASP A 52 -3.92 -5.38 7.31
CA ASP A 52 -5.07 -5.26 6.42
C ASP A 52 -5.64 -6.66 6.14
N ILE A 53 -6.94 -6.73 5.91
CA ILE A 53 -7.59 -7.99 5.58
C ILE A 53 -7.35 -8.42 4.12
N HIS A 54 -6.95 -7.49 3.27
CA HIS A 54 -6.79 -7.74 1.84
C HIS A 54 -5.46 -8.46 1.55
N LYS A 55 -5.54 -9.78 1.31
CA LYS A 55 -4.39 -10.68 1.12
C LYS A 55 -3.42 -10.18 0.04
N GLN A 56 -3.93 -9.85 -1.15
CA GLN A 56 -3.11 -9.41 -2.29
C GLN A 56 -2.46 -8.03 -2.05
N LEU A 57 -3.10 -7.15 -1.28
CA LEU A 57 -2.49 -5.89 -0.88
C LEU A 57 -1.28 -6.11 0.03
N ILE A 58 -1.44 -6.93 1.05
CA ILE A 58 -0.34 -7.24 1.98
C ILE A 58 0.78 -8.00 1.27
N ALA A 59 0.45 -8.94 0.38
CA ALA A 59 1.45 -9.64 -0.44
C ALA A 59 2.25 -8.65 -1.31
N LEU A 60 1.58 -7.70 -1.96
CA LEU A 60 2.24 -6.64 -2.73
C LEU A 60 3.17 -5.78 -1.86
N LEU A 61 2.71 -5.31 -0.69
CA LEU A 61 3.52 -4.48 0.19
C LEU A 61 4.77 -5.22 0.69
N LYS A 62 4.65 -6.51 1.04
CA LYS A 62 5.78 -7.36 1.40
C LYS A 62 6.75 -7.58 0.24
N TYR A 63 6.23 -7.81 -0.97
CA TYR A 63 7.05 -7.97 -2.16
C TYR A 63 7.86 -6.71 -2.47
N VAL A 64 7.20 -5.55 -2.44
CA VAL A 64 7.86 -4.26 -2.65
C VAL A 64 8.87 -3.96 -1.55
N GLN A 65 8.63 -4.36 -0.33
CA GLN A 65 9.53 -4.17 0.81
C GLN A 65 10.89 -4.84 0.61
N ASN A 66 10.93 -6.00 -0.05
CA ASN A 66 12.20 -6.66 -0.38
C ASN A 66 12.92 -5.89 -1.49
N LEU A 67 14.15 -5.44 -1.21
CA LEU A 67 14.95 -4.62 -2.13
C LEU A 67 15.45 -5.38 -3.35
N ASP A 68 15.57 -6.71 -3.26
CA ASP A 68 16.04 -7.58 -4.35
C ASP A 68 14.95 -7.90 -5.38
N ASN A 69 13.68 -7.62 -5.03
CA ASN A 69 12.56 -7.88 -5.92
C ASN A 69 12.41 -6.78 -6.98
N GLU A 70 12.20 -7.19 -8.21
CA GLU A 70 11.97 -6.27 -9.33
C GLU A 70 10.46 -6.14 -9.62
N LEU A 71 10.04 -4.94 -9.98
CA LEU A 71 8.69 -4.67 -10.47
C LEU A 71 8.69 -4.51 -12.00
N PRO A 72 7.63 -4.93 -12.70
CA PRO A 72 7.48 -4.66 -14.13
C PRO A 72 7.43 -3.16 -14.39
N LYS A 73 7.86 -2.73 -15.58
CA LYS A 73 7.87 -1.30 -15.94
C LYS A 73 6.46 -0.74 -16.16
N THR A 74 5.57 -1.56 -16.68
CA THR A 74 4.15 -1.25 -16.95
C THR A 74 3.32 -2.53 -16.93
N ILE A 75 2.03 -2.42 -17.10
CA ILE A 75 1.07 -3.52 -17.21
C ILE A 75 0.14 -3.17 -18.38
N SER A 76 0.06 -4.03 -19.37
CA SER A 76 -0.85 -3.85 -20.51
C SER A 76 -2.31 -4.10 -20.12
N GLU A 77 -3.24 -3.63 -20.94
CA GLU A 77 -4.66 -3.91 -20.72
C GLU A 77 -5.01 -5.39 -20.91
N GLU A 78 -4.36 -6.05 -21.85
CA GLU A 78 -4.50 -7.50 -22.06
C GLU A 78 -4.07 -8.28 -20.82
N GLU A 79 -2.89 -7.95 -20.29
CA GLU A 79 -2.36 -8.53 -19.06
C GLU A 79 -3.27 -8.25 -17.85
N TYR A 80 -3.76 -7.02 -17.70
CA TYR A 80 -4.74 -6.67 -16.66
C TYR A 80 -6.00 -7.54 -16.73
N ASN A 81 -6.57 -7.71 -17.93
CA ASN A 81 -7.77 -8.51 -18.12
C ASN A 81 -7.52 -9.99 -17.87
N ASN A 82 -6.35 -10.51 -18.28
CA ASN A 82 -5.96 -11.89 -18.06
C ASN A 82 -5.79 -12.18 -16.56
N VAL A 83 -5.02 -11.36 -15.84
CA VAL A 83 -4.82 -11.52 -14.39
C VAL A 83 -6.14 -11.35 -13.62
N LYS A 84 -7.01 -10.43 -14.04
CA LYS A 84 -8.33 -10.24 -13.43
C LYS A 84 -9.19 -11.50 -13.54
N LYS A 85 -9.12 -12.20 -14.65
CA LYS A 85 -9.92 -13.41 -14.94
C LYS A 85 -9.34 -14.65 -14.24
N ASN A 86 -8.02 -14.76 -14.19
CA ASN A 86 -7.30 -15.97 -13.81
C ASN A 86 -6.42 -15.73 -12.56
N LYS A 87 -6.95 -15.07 -11.52
CA LYS A 87 -6.17 -14.64 -10.33
C LYS A 87 -5.43 -15.79 -9.66
N ASP A 88 -6.01 -16.96 -9.63
CA ASP A 88 -5.47 -18.14 -8.95
C ASP A 88 -4.25 -18.76 -9.68
N GLU A 89 -3.99 -18.32 -10.91
CA GLU A 89 -2.81 -18.73 -11.70
C GLU A 89 -1.58 -17.85 -11.42
N TYR A 90 -1.76 -16.76 -10.65
CA TYR A 90 -0.71 -15.78 -10.38
C TYR A 90 -0.40 -15.68 -8.89
N GLU A 91 0.83 -15.29 -8.59
CA GLU A 91 1.21 -15.00 -7.21
C GLU A 91 0.43 -13.80 -6.64
N ASP A 92 0.04 -13.87 -5.39
CA ASP A 92 -0.79 -12.85 -4.72
C ASP A 92 -0.23 -11.44 -4.84
N TRP A 93 1.10 -11.27 -4.77
CA TRP A 93 1.73 -9.95 -4.91
C TRP A 93 1.51 -9.37 -6.30
N TYR A 94 1.56 -10.21 -7.33
CA TYR A 94 1.37 -9.77 -8.72
C TYR A 94 -0.08 -9.45 -9.00
N VAL A 95 -1.01 -10.26 -8.50
CA VAL A 95 -2.45 -9.95 -8.54
C VAL A 95 -2.73 -8.62 -7.83
N GLY A 96 -2.08 -8.38 -6.69
CA GLY A 96 -2.15 -7.11 -5.97
C GLY A 96 -1.60 -5.94 -6.79
N LEU A 97 -0.43 -6.10 -7.43
CA LEU A 97 0.17 -5.09 -8.29
C LEU A 97 -0.76 -4.70 -9.43
N VAL A 98 -1.25 -5.69 -10.18
CA VAL A 98 -2.17 -5.47 -11.30
C VAL A 98 -3.48 -4.84 -10.81
N GLY A 99 -4.06 -5.38 -9.75
CA GLY A 99 -5.35 -4.95 -9.21
C GLY A 99 -5.37 -3.53 -8.65
N PHE A 100 -4.26 -3.04 -8.09
CA PHE A 100 -4.17 -1.71 -7.50
C PHE A 100 -3.41 -0.69 -8.36
N CYS A 101 -2.40 -1.10 -9.13
CA CYS A 101 -1.57 -0.16 -9.88
C CYS A 101 -2.04 0.06 -11.31
N ALA A 102 -2.68 -0.92 -11.95
CA ALA A 102 -3.19 -0.81 -13.31
C ALA A 102 -4.68 -0.42 -13.40
N THR A 103 -5.28 0.01 -12.28
CA THR A 103 -6.72 0.24 -12.17
C THR A 103 -7.08 1.72 -12.07
N PHE A 104 -8.26 2.07 -12.57
CA PHE A 104 -8.82 3.41 -12.44
C PHE A 104 -9.15 3.74 -10.98
N GLY A 105 -8.79 4.94 -10.53
CA GLY A 105 -9.08 5.43 -9.18
C GLY A 105 -8.45 4.62 -8.04
N ALA A 106 -7.52 3.71 -8.34
CA ALA A 106 -6.91 2.80 -7.37
C ALA A 106 -7.92 1.90 -6.62
N LYS A 107 -9.08 1.62 -7.24
CA LYS A 107 -10.07 0.66 -6.76
C LYS A 107 -9.70 -0.73 -7.29
N TYR A 108 -9.49 -1.69 -6.40
CA TYR A 108 -9.08 -3.05 -6.75
C TYR A 108 -9.88 -3.63 -7.91
N PHE A 109 -9.22 -3.88 -9.05
CA PHE A 109 -9.82 -4.31 -10.31
C PHE A 109 -11.06 -3.50 -10.77
N GLY A 110 -11.09 -2.20 -10.49
CA GLY A 110 -12.20 -1.29 -10.82
C GLY A 110 -12.29 -0.86 -12.28
N GLY A 111 -11.50 -1.45 -13.17
CA GLY A 111 -11.36 -1.16 -14.59
C GLY A 111 -9.95 -0.70 -14.93
N TYR A 112 -9.43 -1.08 -16.10
CA TYR A 112 -8.10 -0.67 -16.53
C TYR A 112 -7.95 0.85 -16.59
N ALA A 113 -6.83 1.35 -16.08
CA ALA A 113 -6.60 2.80 -15.99
C ALA A 113 -6.18 3.38 -17.34
N ARG A 114 -7.07 4.16 -17.94
CA ARG A 114 -6.80 4.95 -19.15
C ARG A 114 -6.88 6.44 -18.83
N GLY A 115 -6.12 7.24 -19.55
CA GLY A 115 -6.17 8.70 -19.42
C GLY A 115 -5.28 9.38 -20.45
N PHE A 116 -5.46 10.68 -20.59
CA PHE A 116 -4.67 11.53 -21.47
C PHE A 116 -3.83 12.50 -20.65
N LYS A 117 -2.74 13.02 -21.25
CA LYS A 117 -1.99 14.16 -20.71
C LYS A 117 -2.82 15.44 -20.85
N GLU A 118 -2.28 16.54 -20.37
CA GLU A 118 -2.92 17.86 -20.45
C GLU A 118 -3.23 18.29 -21.89
N ASP A 119 -2.44 17.82 -22.87
CA ASP A 119 -2.67 18.03 -24.31
C ASP A 119 -3.93 17.33 -24.84
N LYS A 120 -4.58 16.47 -24.05
CA LYS A 120 -5.75 15.65 -24.39
C LYS A 120 -5.58 14.73 -25.61
N ILE A 121 -4.37 14.57 -26.10
CA ILE A 121 -3.99 13.78 -27.28
C ILE A 121 -3.10 12.61 -26.87
N THR A 122 -2.04 12.89 -26.07
CA THR A 122 -1.08 11.89 -25.65
C THR A 122 -1.65 11.02 -24.54
N MET A 123 -1.71 9.71 -24.77
CA MET A 123 -2.11 8.76 -23.74
C MET A 123 -1.08 8.70 -22.59
N ARG A 124 -1.59 8.62 -21.37
CA ARG A 124 -0.78 8.39 -20.18
C ARG A 124 -0.62 6.89 -19.93
N ASP A 125 0.58 6.47 -19.63
CA ASP A 125 0.82 5.13 -19.03
C ASP A 125 0.62 5.21 -17.51
N ILE A 126 -0.65 5.15 -17.08
CA ILE A 126 -1.05 5.24 -15.67
C ILE A 126 -0.51 4.05 -14.85
N PRO A 127 -0.51 2.80 -15.35
CA PRO A 127 0.15 1.68 -14.68
C PRO A 127 1.62 1.95 -14.38
N SER A 128 2.40 2.37 -15.37
CA SER A 128 3.82 2.72 -15.18
C SER A 128 4.02 3.83 -14.15
N GLU A 129 3.18 4.88 -14.16
CA GLU A 129 3.22 5.94 -13.14
C GLU A 129 2.93 5.40 -11.73
N SER A 130 1.97 4.48 -11.61
CA SER A 130 1.58 3.88 -10.34
C SER A 130 2.67 2.96 -9.79
N ILE A 131 3.31 2.18 -10.66
CA ILE A 131 4.45 1.32 -10.32
C ILE A 131 5.64 2.16 -9.85
N ARG A 132 6.00 3.21 -10.58
CA ARG A 132 7.05 4.15 -10.13
C ARG A 132 6.75 4.79 -8.78
N ASN A 133 5.48 5.05 -8.46
CA ASN A 133 5.09 5.62 -7.17
C ASN A 133 5.26 4.63 -6.02
N ILE A 134 4.92 3.35 -6.21
CA ILE A 134 5.15 2.33 -5.17
C ILE A 134 6.64 2.03 -5.03
N GLU A 135 7.39 2.03 -6.13
CA GLU A 135 8.85 1.86 -6.12
C GLU A 135 9.54 2.97 -5.30
N LYS A 136 9.14 4.23 -5.47
CA LYS A 136 9.65 5.34 -4.64
C LYS A 136 9.33 5.18 -3.16
N GLN A 137 8.23 4.51 -2.81
CA GLN A 137 7.81 4.26 -1.43
C GLN A 137 8.64 3.15 -0.77
N ARG A 138 9.25 2.25 -1.55
CA ARG A 138 9.99 1.06 -1.12
C ARG A 138 10.93 1.31 0.07
N LYS A 139 11.73 2.38 0.00
CA LYS A 139 12.68 2.73 1.08
C LYS A 139 12.02 3.00 2.42
N ASN A 140 10.81 3.57 2.40
CA ASN A 140 10.08 3.93 3.61
C ASN A 140 9.33 2.74 4.23
N LEU A 141 9.25 1.62 3.51
CA LEU A 141 8.56 0.40 3.98
C LEU A 141 9.47 -0.54 4.78
N GLN A 142 10.79 -0.34 4.79
CA GLN A 142 11.79 -1.31 5.28
C GLN A 142 11.55 -1.79 6.71
N ASN A 143 11.15 -0.92 7.62
CA ASN A 143 10.99 -1.24 9.04
C ASN A 143 9.51 -1.42 9.43
N ILE A 144 8.67 -1.93 8.53
CA ILE A 144 7.26 -2.16 8.78
C ILE A 144 6.98 -3.65 8.73
N LYS A 145 6.39 -4.20 9.79
CA LYS A 145 5.87 -5.57 9.78
C LYS A 145 4.47 -5.57 9.18
N PHE A 146 4.31 -6.13 7.99
CA PHE A 146 3.00 -6.27 7.35
C PHE A 146 2.33 -7.58 7.75
N MET A 147 1.07 -7.51 8.19
CA MET A 147 0.25 -8.65 8.62
C MET A 147 -1.06 -8.67 7.83
N CYS A 148 -1.40 -9.84 7.29
CA CYS A 148 -2.70 -10.06 6.67
C CYS A 148 -3.64 -10.71 7.69
N GLY A 149 -4.81 -10.12 7.91
CA GLY A 149 -5.81 -10.66 8.83
C GLY A 149 -6.76 -9.60 9.37
N ASN A 150 -7.72 -10.06 10.13
CA ASN A 150 -8.60 -9.17 10.86
C ASN A 150 -7.84 -8.56 12.05
N PHE A 151 -7.94 -7.25 12.23
CA PHE A 151 -7.26 -6.58 13.36
C PHE A 151 -7.81 -7.03 14.73
N LEU A 152 -9.02 -7.56 14.78
CA LEU A 152 -9.61 -8.14 16.00
C LEU A 152 -8.89 -9.40 16.49
N ASP A 153 -8.18 -10.08 15.57
CA ASP A 153 -7.43 -11.30 15.87
C ASP A 153 -6.00 -10.98 16.36
N LEU A 154 -5.59 -9.69 16.37
CA LEU A 154 -4.30 -9.30 16.90
C LEU A 154 -4.23 -9.56 18.41
N PRO A 155 -3.18 -10.24 18.90
CA PRO A 155 -3.01 -10.47 20.32
C PRO A 155 -2.98 -9.15 21.09
N LYS A 156 -3.82 -9.00 22.11
CA LYS A 156 -3.88 -7.77 22.93
C LYS A 156 -2.53 -7.41 23.54
N GLU A 157 -1.75 -8.41 23.92
CA GLU A 157 -0.40 -8.22 24.47
C GLU A 157 0.59 -7.65 23.45
N LEU A 158 0.39 -7.98 22.14
CA LEU A 158 1.24 -7.44 21.06
C LEU A 158 1.08 -5.92 20.91
N ILE A 159 -0.12 -5.40 21.16
CA ILE A 159 -0.48 -4.00 20.93
C ILE A 159 -0.55 -3.17 22.22
N LYS A 160 -0.25 -3.78 23.37
CA LYS A 160 -0.16 -3.08 24.65
C LYS A 160 0.90 -1.97 24.59
N ASN A 161 0.51 -0.75 24.94
CA ASN A 161 1.36 0.44 24.85
C ASN A 161 1.78 0.83 23.41
N TYR A 162 0.98 0.47 22.42
CA TYR A 162 1.13 0.96 21.06
C TYR A 162 0.30 2.23 20.83
N VAL A 163 0.80 3.12 20.01
CA VAL A 163 -0.04 4.15 19.38
C VAL A 163 -0.76 3.52 18.20
N ILE A 164 -2.08 3.57 18.19
CA ILE A 164 -2.93 2.95 17.16
C ILE A 164 -3.61 4.05 16.37
N TYR A 165 -3.41 4.05 15.05
CA TYR A 165 -4.09 4.95 14.14
C TYR A 165 -5.10 4.21 13.27
N GLN A 166 -6.38 4.57 13.39
CA GLN A 166 -7.50 4.04 12.60
C GLN A 166 -8.01 5.10 11.64
N LYS A 167 -8.35 4.68 10.43
CA LYS A 167 -8.88 5.56 9.36
C LYS A 167 -10.39 5.53 9.34
#